data_fc864f53d992d8b757bd6eb64221f259
#
_entry.id   fc864f53d992d8b757bd6eb64221f259
#
_cell.length_a   1.000
_cell.length_b   1.000
_cell.length_c   1.000
_cell.angle_alpha   90.00
_cell.angle_beta   90.00
_cell.angle_gamma   90.00
#
_symmetry.space_group_name_H-M   'P 1'
#
loop_
_entity.id
_entity.type
_entity.pdbx_description
1 polymer ?
#
loop_
_entity_poly.entity_id
_entity_poly.type
_entity_poly.pdbx_seq_one_letter_code
_entity_poly.pdbx_strand_id
1 'polypeptide(L)'
;MSSKKPFWPRVSPHFLACRRGVRAASLNRTVAVGLSGGADSLALLAALVAEGHDVLALCVDHRLQEGSRAQAERAAEQARELGARARVLSVEAGGAGPESMEAAARVARYRALAAASAAEELEVAVAHTADDQAETLLLGALRGRVTGMSERSEVEGARVVRPLLGVRRADTEGTCAELGLSVWQDPQNADTNFRRVALRREVIPQLSRIIGGDAVPALAQAATDAALDDAALYTPPTTDCAELAAMAEPRRRRAIAAWLVSEGVEVTRRGVGDVGKLCTHWHGQGPVAVRSARQVGQRLEVARIGGKLALLSGH
;
A
#
# COMPACT_ATOMS: atom_id res chain seq x y z
N MET A 1 -21.44 -31.33 -3.19
CA MET A 1 -21.36 -30.79 -4.58
C MET A 1 -19.92 -30.78 -5.01
N SER A 2 -19.54 -31.56 -6.02
CA SER A 2 -18.16 -31.60 -6.53
C SER A 2 -17.86 -30.27 -7.22
N SER A 3 -17.02 -29.42 -6.64
CA SER A 3 -16.60 -28.19 -7.31
C SER A 3 -15.76 -28.59 -8.51
N LYS A 4 -16.28 -28.36 -9.72
CA LYS A 4 -15.47 -28.47 -10.93
C LYS A 4 -14.28 -27.51 -10.78
N LYS A 5 -13.05 -28.05 -10.76
CA LYS A 5 -11.85 -27.21 -10.77
C LYS A 5 -11.91 -26.30 -12.00
N PRO A 6 -11.64 -25.00 -11.89
CA PRO A 6 -11.64 -24.11 -13.03
C PRO A 6 -10.66 -24.61 -14.10
N PHE A 7 -11.04 -24.48 -15.36
CA PHE A 7 -10.17 -24.78 -16.48
C PHE A 7 -9.22 -23.62 -16.73
N TRP A 8 -7.92 -23.86 -16.66
CA TRP A 8 -6.92 -22.86 -16.94
C TRP A 8 -6.38 -23.03 -18.37
N PRO A 9 -6.38 -21.99 -19.22
CA PRO A 9 -5.91 -22.07 -20.59
C PRO A 9 -4.41 -22.39 -20.64
N ARG A 10 -3.99 -23.20 -21.63
CA ARG A 10 -2.58 -23.57 -21.81
C ARG A 10 -1.73 -22.46 -22.40
N VAL A 11 -2.34 -21.60 -23.22
CA VAL A 11 -1.70 -20.45 -23.87
C VAL A 11 -2.39 -19.19 -23.36
N SER A 12 -1.74 -18.50 -22.46
CA SER A 12 -2.27 -17.31 -21.80
C SER A 12 -1.10 -16.49 -21.25
N PRO A 13 -0.43 -15.68 -22.09
CA PRO A 13 0.79 -14.98 -21.71
C PRO A 13 0.58 -14.01 -20.55
N HIS A 14 -0.54 -13.29 -20.51
CA HIS A 14 -0.87 -12.37 -19.43
C HIS A 14 -1.13 -13.11 -18.13
N PHE A 15 -1.92 -14.17 -18.16
CA PHE A 15 -2.16 -15.00 -16.98
C PHE A 15 -0.87 -15.66 -16.47
N LEU A 16 0.02 -16.09 -17.37
CA LEU A 16 1.32 -16.62 -16.98
C LEU A 16 2.20 -15.61 -16.27
N ALA A 17 2.14 -14.32 -16.66
CA ALA A 17 2.85 -13.25 -15.97
C ALA A 17 2.37 -13.12 -14.50
N CYS A 18 1.05 -13.10 -14.28
CA CYS A 18 0.46 -13.06 -12.94
C CYS A 18 0.85 -14.30 -12.09
N ARG A 19 0.79 -15.50 -12.69
CA ARG A 19 1.19 -16.76 -12.04
C ARG A 19 2.66 -16.76 -11.64
N ARG A 20 3.55 -16.23 -12.49
CA ARG A 20 4.99 -16.08 -12.16
C ARG A 20 5.20 -15.14 -10.97
N GLY A 21 4.47 -14.04 -10.90
CA GLY A 21 4.50 -13.13 -9.76
C GLY A 21 4.10 -13.84 -8.46
N VAL A 22 3.02 -14.62 -8.48
CA VAL A 22 2.57 -15.41 -7.32
C VAL A 22 3.62 -16.44 -6.89
N ARG A 23 4.23 -17.18 -7.82
CA ARG A 23 5.29 -18.15 -7.51
C ARG A 23 6.51 -17.50 -6.87
N ALA A 24 6.92 -16.32 -7.36
CA ALA A 24 8.08 -15.59 -6.86
C ALA A 24 7.87 -15.08 -5.42
N ALA A 25 6.63 -14.77 -5.05
CA ALA A 25 6.32 -14.20 -3.74
C ALA A 25 6.43 -15.17 -2.56
N SER A 26 6.68 -16.46 -2.80
CA SER A 26 6.89 -17.49 -1.74
C SER A 26 5.82 -17.45 -0.65
N LEU A 27 4.55 -17.57 -1.04
CA LEU A 27 3.40 -17.49 -0.16
C LEU A 27 3.17 -18.80 0.61
N ASN A 28 2.54 -18.70 1.77
CA ASN A 28 2.01 -19.85 2.49
C ASN A 28 0.93 -20.57 1.66
N ARG A 29 0.67 -21.86 2.00
CA ARG A 29 -0.36 -22.64 1.29
C ARG A 29 -1.74 -21.99 1.40
N THR A 30 -2.09 -21.47 2.58
CA THR A 30 -3.32 -20.72 2.80
C THR A 30 -3.01 -19.24 2.85
N VAL A 31 -3.75 -18.44 2.09
CA VAL A 31 -3.55 -16.99 1.98
C VAL A 31 -4.89 -16.27 1.87
N ALA A 32 -5.01 -15.10 2.49
CA ALA A 32 -6.14 -14.20 2.24
C ALA A 32 -5.84 -13.30 1.04
N VAL A 33 -6.85 -12.90 0.27
CA VAL A 33 -6.71 -11.91 -0.80
C VAL A 33 -7.72 -10.78 -0.62
N GLY A 34 -7.25 -9.53 -0.65
CA GLY A 34 -8.13 -8.36 -0.70
C GLY A 34 -8.74 -8.22 -2.11
N LEU A 35 -10.03 -8.50 -2.25
CA LEU A 35 -10.72 -8.56 -3.53
C LEU A 35 -11.70 -7.39 -3.70
N SER A 36 -11.42 -6.52 -4.66
CA SER A 36 -12.30 -5.38 -5.02
C SER A 36 -13.25 -5.67 -6.20
N GLY A 37 -12.98 -6.74 -6.95
CA GLY A 37 -13.67 -7.04 -8.20
C GLY A 37 -13.08 -6.32 -9.43
N GLY A 38 -12.09 -5.45 -9.26
CA GLY A 38 -11.32 -4.87 -10.35
C GLY A 38 -10.30 -5.86 -10.94
N ALA A 39 -9.81 -5.58 -12.16
CA ALA A 39 -8.96 -6.48 -12.93
C ALA A 39 -7.74 -6.99 -12.15
N ASP A 40 -6.99 -6.11 -11.49
CA ASP A 40 -5.78 -6.48 -10.75
C ASP A 40 -6.10 -7.52 -9.66
N SER A 41 -7.16 -7.29 -8.88
CA SER A 41 -7.53 -8.18 -7.78
C SER A 41 -8.10 -9.51 -8.23
N LEU A 42 -8.84 -9.54 -9.35
CA LEU A 42 -9.35 -10.77 -9.94
C LEU A 42 -8.23 -11.60 -10.58
N ALA A 43 -7.29 -10.95 -11.27
CA ALA A 43 -6.11 -11.61 -11.83
C ALA A 43 -5.23 -12.24 -10.73
N LEU A 44 -5.03 -11.54 -9.61
CA LEU A 44 -4.30 -12.08 -8.46
C LEU A 44 -5.02 -13.30 -7.88
N LEU A 45 -6.34 -13.21 -7.65
CA LEU A 45 -7.14 -14.31 -7.14
C LEU A 45 -7.03 -15.55 -8.05
N ALA A 46 -7.22 -15.38 -9.36
CA ALA A 46 -7.13 -16.46 -10.33
C ALA A 46 -5.73 -17.10 -10.33
N ALA A 47 -4.66 -16.29 -10.27
CA ALA A 47 -3.28 -16.76 -10.20
C ALA A 47 -3.00 -17.56 -8.93
N LEU A 48 -3.47 -17.10 -7.76
CA LEU A 48 -3.33 -17.81 -6.49
C LEU A 48 -4.00 -19.19 -6.53
N VAL A 49 -5.25 -19.25 -7.01
CA VAL A 49 -5.98 -20.52 -7.13
C VAL A 49 -5.30 -21.46 -8.13
N ALA A 50 -4.83 -20.93 -9.28
CA ALA A 50 -4.13 -21.74 -10.28
C ALA A 50 -2.79 -22.28 -9.82
N GLU A 51 -2.10 -21.60 -8.91
CA GLU A 51 -0.87 -22.08 -8.26
C GLU A 51 -1.14 -23.03 -7.07
N GLY A 52 -2.42 -23.33 -6.78
CA GLY A 52 -2.80 -24.34 -5.80
C GLY A 52 -2.88 -23.84 -4.36
N HIS A 53 -2.94 -22.52 -4.15
CA HIS A 53 -3.19 -21.97 -2.81
C HIS A 53 -4.64 -22.19 -2.37
N ASP A 54 -4.84 -22.38 -1.06
CA ASP A 54 -6.15 -22.29 -0.42
C ASP A 54 -6.44 -20.82 -0.12
N VAL A 55 -7.35 -20.23 -0.91
CA VAL A 55 -7.56 -18.78 -0.92
C VAL A 55 -8.82 -18.38 -0.15
N LEU A 56 -8.67 -17.42 0.76
CA LEU A 56 -9.78 -16.71 1.40
C LEU A 56 -9.91 -15.31 0.78
N ALA A 57 -10.90 -15.13 -0.11
CA ALA A 57 -11.19 -13.82 -0.68
C ALA A 57 -11.97 -12.94 0.32
N LEU A 58 -11.41 -11.77 0.62
CA LEU A 58 -11.98 -10.76 1.51
C LEU A 58 -12.45 -9.57 0.68
N CYS A 59 -13.78 -9.45 0.50
CA CYS A 59 -14.42 -8.39 -0.27
C CYS A 59 -14.89 -7.30 0.70
N VAL A 60 -14.35 -6.09 0.59
CA VAL A 60 -14.71 -5.00 1.51
C VAL A 60 -15.76 -4.09 0.88
N ASP A 61 -16.92 -3.99 1.54
CA ASP A 61 -17.97 -3.02 1.26
C ASP A 61 -17.77 -1.77 2.12
N HIS A 62 -17.37 -0.67 1.49
CA HIS A 62 -17.10 0.62 2.15
C HIS A 62 -18.33 1.46 2.41
N ARG A 63 -19.50 1.07 1.90
CA ARG A 63 -20.77 1.83 2.00
C ARG A 63 -20.69 3.29 1.51
N LEU A 64 -19.68 3.63 0.69
CA LEU A 64 -19.47 4.99 0.19
C LEU A 64 -20.35 5.33 -1.02
N GLN A 65 -20.82 4.33 -1.74
CA GLN A 65 -21.61 4.49 -2.97
C GLN A 65 -22.81 3.55 -2.94
N GLU A 66 -23.90 3.99 -3.55
CA GLU A 66 -25.04 3.11 -3.81
C GLU A 66 -24.58 1.93 -4.67
N GLY A 67 -24.96 0.70 -4.27
CA GLY A 67 -24.55 -0.52 -4.95
C GLY A 67 -23.19 -1.11 -4.53
N SER A 68 -22.43 -0.48 -3.61
CA SER A 68 -21.12 -1.00 -3.15
C SER A 68 -21.22 -2.40 -2.56
N ARG A 69 -22.29 -2.69 -1.80
CA ARG A 69 -22.58 -4.01 -1.25
C ARG A 69 -22.82 -5.05 -2.35
N ALA A 70 -23.66 -4.73 -3.33
CA ALA A 70 -23.94 -5.63 -4.44
C ALA A 70 -22.67 -5.93 -5.27
N GLN A 71 -21.76 -4.96 -5.35
CA GLN A 71 -20.47 -5.17 -5.99
C GLN A 71 -19.55 -6.09 -5.18
N ALA A 72 -19.48 -5.94 -3.87
CA ALA A 72 -18.70 -6.83 -3.00
C ALA A 72 -19.27 -8.26 -3.02
N GLU A 73 -20.59 -8.41 -3.08
CA GLU A 73 -21.27 -9.71 -3.20
C GLU A 73 -20.96 -10.38 -4.55
N ARG A 74 -20.98 -9.62 -5.68
CA ARG A 74 -20.58 -10.14 -7.01
C ARG A 74 -19.12 -10.58 -7.04
N ALA A 75 -18.22 -9.81 -6.46
CA ALA A 75 -16.82 -10.20 -6.35
C ALA A 75 -16.65 -11.49 -5.53
N ALA A 76 -17.38 -11.63 -4.44
CA ALA A 76 -17.39 -12.84 -3.62
C ALA A 76 -17.94 -14.06 -4.36
N GLU A 77 -18.95 -13.88 -5.20
CA GLU A 77 -19.50 -14.95 -6.05
C GLU A 77 -18.45 -15.44 -7.06
N GLN A 78 -17.85 -14.51 -7.81
CA GLN A 78 -16.75 -14.87 -8.74
C GLN A 78 -15.60 -15.59 -8.03
N ALA A 79 -15.26 -15.18 -6.80
CA ALA A 79 -14.24 -15.87 -6.02
C ALA A 79 -14.62 -17.33 -5.75
N ARG A 80 -15.87 -17.60 -5.40
CA ARG A 80 -16.37 -18.98 -5.18
C ARG A 80 -16.39 -19.78 -6.47
N GLU A 81 -16.77 -19.19 -7.59
CA GLU A 81 -16.73 -19.82 -8.92
C GLU A 81 -15.31 -20.22 -9.31
N LEU A 82 -14.30 -19.41 -8.95
CA LEU A 82 -12.89 -19.71 -9.13
C LEU A 82 -12.35 -20.74 -8.13
N GLY A 83 -13.15 -21.17 -7.13
CA GLY A 83 -12.78 -22.19 -6.16
C GLY A 83 -12.18 -21.63 -4.86
N ALA A 84 -12.26 -20.34 -4.60
CA ALA A 84 -11.84 -19.73 -3.34
C ALA A 84 -12.98 -19.70 -2.31
N ARG A 85 -12.62 -19.66 -1.02
CA ARG A 85 -13.56 -19.23 0.03
C ARG A 85 -13.74 -17.72 -0.07
N ALA A 86 -14.92 -17.19 0.25
CA ALA A 86 -15.15 -15.74 0.18
C ALA A 86 -16.00 -15.23 1.33
N ARG A 87 -15.60 -14.05 1.87
CA ARG A 87 -16.34 -13.29 2.90
C ARG A 87 -16.51 -11.84 2.43
N VAL A 88 -17.68 -11.28 2.67
CA VAL A 88 -17.95 -9.85 2.52
C VAL A 88 -17.82 -9.18 3.88
N LEU A 89 -17.00 -8.13 3.94
CA LEU A 89 -16.72 -7.35 5.15
C LEU A 89 -17.33 -5.96 4.97
N SER A 90 -18.27 -5.58 5.82
CA SER A 90 -18.83 -4.24 5.81
C SER A 90 -18.02 -3.32 6.72
N VAL A 91 -17.62 -2.16 6.22
CA VAL A 91 -16.89 -1.13 6.97
C VAL A 91 -17.56 0.23 6.82
N GLU A 92 -17.47 1.03 7.86
CA GLU A 92 -17.90 2.42 7.81
C GLU A 92 -16.66 3.31 7.66
N ALA A 93 -16.57 4.04 6.55
CA ALA A 93 -15.53 5.01 6.32
C ALA A 93 -16.06 6.39 6.65
N GLY A 94 -15.54 7.03 7.69
CA GLY A 94 -15.83 8.41 8.06
C GLY A 94 -14.72 9.34 7.56
N GLY A 95 -15.08 10.52 7.03
CA GLY A 95 -14.12 11.55 6.60
C GLY A 95 -14.81 12.80 6.06
N ALA A 96 -14.22 13.96 6.29
CA ALA A 96 -14.70 15.22 5.74
C ALA A 96 -13.92 15.59 4.48
N GLY A 97 -14.55 15.43 3.31
CA GLY A 97 -13.96 15.72 1.99
C GLY A 97 -13.33 14.51 1.27
N PRO A 98 -13.20 14.57 -0.08
CA PRO A 98 -12.84 13.42 -0.92
C PRO A 98 -11.50 12.77 -0.59
N GLU A 99 -10.40 13.54 -0.44
CA GLU A 99 -9.07 12.99 -0.08
C GLU A 99 -9.05 12.40 1.33
N SER A 100 -9.79 13.00 2.27
CA SER A 100 -9.94 12.51 3.64
C SER A 100 -10.77 11.23 3.68
N MET A 101 -11.81 11.12 2.84
CA MET A 101 -12.63 9.92 2.72
C MET A 101 -11.86 8.75 2.10
N GLU A 102 -11.05 8.99 1.06
CA GLU A 102 -10.21 7.94 0.46
C GLU A 102 -9.19 7.39 1.47
N ALA A 103 -8.53 8.28 2.20
CA ALA A 103 -7.57 7.89 3.24
C ALA A 103 -8.26 7.11 4.37
N ALA A 104 -9.41 7.57 4.85
CA ALA A 104 -10.20 6.90 5.88
C ALA A 104 -10.71 5.53 5.40
N ALA A 105 -11.21 5.44 4.17
CA ALA A 105 -11.66 4.19 3.57
C ALA A 105 -10.50 3.18 3.43
N ARG A 106 -9.29 3.67 3.08
CA ARG A 106 -8.09 2.84 3.04
C ARG A 106 -7.75 2.27 4.42
N VAL A 107 -7.73 3.10 5.46
CA VAL A 107 -7.48 2.67 6.84
C VAL A 107 -8.52 1.64 7.29
N ALA A 108 -9.82 1.94 7.12
CA ALA A 108 -10.91 1.04 7.47
C ALA A 108 -10.81 -0.30 6.74
N ARG A 109 -10.45 -0.28 5.45
CA ARG A 109 -10.24 -1.49 4.66
C ARG A 109 -9.14 -2.37 5.24
N TYR A 110 -7.95 -1.82 5.52
CA TYR A 110 -6.84 -2.62 6.03
C TYR A 110 -7.10 -3.14 7.43
N ARG A 111 -7.77 -2.38 8.30
CA ARG A 111 -8.20 -2.86 9.62
C ARG A 111 -9.19 -4.02 9.52
N ALA A 112 -10.15 -3.95 8.60
CA ALA A 112 -11.08 -5.04 8.37
C ALA A 112 -10.38 -6.29 7.81
N LEU A 113 -9.43 -6.11 6.88
CA LEU A 113 -8.61 -7.20 6.36
C LEU A 113 -7.77 -7.84 7.49
N ALA A 114 -7.13 -7.02 8.34
CA ALA A 114 -6.37 -7.50 9.50
C ALA A 114 -7.24 -8.34 10.45
N ALA A 115 -8.39 -7.82 10.85
CA ALA A 115 -9.31 -8.52 11.75
C ALA A 115 -9.82 -9.84 11.15
N ALA A 116 -10.13 -9.86 9.85
CA ALA A 116 -10.64 -11.04 9.17
C ALA A 116 -9.57 -12.12 8.94
N SER A 117 -8.31 -11.75 8.77
CA SER A 117 -7.18 -12.67 8.55
C SER A 117 -6.52 -13.16 9.85
N ALA A 118 -6.69 -12.42 10.95
CA ALA A 118 -6.04 -12.70 12.24
C ALA A 118 -6.41 -14.08 12.81
N ALA A 119 -7.68 -14.49 12.68
CA ALA A 119 -8.17 -15.74 13.24
C ALA A 119 -7.50 -17.00 12.64
N GLU A 120 -7.00 -16.91 11.41
CA GLU A 120 -6.30 -17.96 10.69
C GLU A 120 -4.81 -17.64 10.50
N GLU A 121 -4.32 -16.56 11.11
CA GLU A 121 -2.94 -16.04 11.00
C GLU A 121 -2.44 -15.84 9.55
N LEU A 122 -3.34 -15.45 8.64
CA LEU A 122 -3.05 -15.38 7.21
C LEU A 122 -2.31 -14.08 6.84
N GLU A 123 -1.40 -14.18 5.85
CA GLU A 123 -0.99 -13.01 5.07
C GLU A 123 -2.11 -12.59 4.14
N VAL A 124 -2.23 -11.28 3.89
CA VAL A 124 -3.21 -10.69 2.98
C VAL A 124 -2.51 -10.28 1.69
N ALA A 125 -2.74 -11.04 0.62
CA ALA A 125 -2.27 -10.69 -0.71
C ALA A 125 -3.10 -9.52 -1.27
N VAL A 126 -2.41 -8.50 -1.79
CA VAL A 126 -3.03 -7.34 -2.46
C VAL A 126 -2.42 -7.12 -3.84
N ALA A 127 -3.24 -6.72 -4.80
CA ALA A 127 -2.93 -6.72 -6.21
C ALA A 127 -2.29 -5.41 -6.71
N HIS A 128 -1.31 -4.86 -5.97
CA HIS A 128 -0.52 -3.75 -6.47
C HIS A 128 0.41 -4.22 -7.59
N THR A 129 0.48 -3.45 -8.67
CA THR A 129 1.22 -3.74 -9.91
C THR A 129 2.49 -2.89 -10.04
N ALA A 130 3.28 -3.15 -11.08
CA ALA A 130 4.42 -2.31 -11.47
C ALA A 130 3.98 -0.87 -11.80
N ASP A 131 2.77 -0.72 -12.36
CA ASP A 131 2.18 0.59 -12.62
C ASP A 131 1.91 1.36 -11.32
N ASP A 132 1.45 0.69 -10.25
CA ASP A 132 1.28 1.31 -8.93
C ASP A 132 2.61 1.68 -8.27
N GLN A 133 3.67 0.91 -8.53
CA GLN A 133 5.03 1.26 -8.10
C GLN A 133 5.50 2.55 -8.76
N ALA A 134 5.33 2.67 -10.09
CA ALA A 134 5.68 3.88 -10.84
C ALA A 134 4.91 5.11 -10.33
N GLU A 135 3.60 4.98 -10.11
CA GLU A 135 2.77 6.03 -9.51
C GLU A 135 3.28 6.43 -8.11
N THR A 136 3.65 5.45 -7.29
CA THR A 136 4.14 5.66 -5.92
C THR A 136 5.47 6.40 -5.91
N LEU A 137 6.39 6.05 -6.81
CA LEU A 137 7.67 6.73 -6.98
C LEU A 137 7.46 8.20 -7.36
N LEU A 138 6.64 8.46 -8.38
CA LEU A 138 6.37 9.82 -8.86
C LEU A 138 5.70 10.68 -7.79
N LEU A 139 4.68 10.17 -7.09
CA LEU A 139 4.05 10.87 -5.98
C LEU A 139 5.02 11.15 -4.83
N GLY A 140 5.91 10.22 -4.56
CA GLY A 140 6.98 10.41 -3.58
C GLY A 140 7.94 11.51 -4.00
N ALA A 141 8.42 11.47 -5.26
CA ALA A 141 9.35 12.45 -5.82
C ALA A 141 8.78 13.88 -5.80
N LEU A 142 7.50 14.06 -6.14
CA LEU A 142 6.80 15.34 -6.05
C LEU A 142 6.70 15.89 -4.60
N ARG A 143 6.88 15.04 -3.61
CA ARG A 143 6.95 15.40 -2.17
C ARG A 143 8.38 15.43 -1.63
N GLY A 144 9.39 15.37 -2.50
CA GLY A 144 10.80 15.36 -2.14
C GLY A 144 11.27 14.04 -1.49
N ARG A 145 10.63 12.91 -1.78
CA ARG A 145 10.99 11.59 -1.27
C ARG A 145 11.07 10.59 -2.41
N VAL A 146 12.14 9.81 -2.46
CA VAL A 146 12.20 8.61 -3.30
C VAL A 146 11.64 7.47 -2.46
N THR A 147 10.60 6.80 -2.92
CA THR A 147 9.91 5.75 -2.17
C THR A 147 9.27 4.73 -3.10
N GLY A 148 9.18 3.50 -2.65
CA GLY A 148 8.45 2.42 -3.30
C GLY A 148 7.68 1.59 -2.28
N MET A 149 6.87 0.66 -2.76
CA MET A 149 6.21 -0.33 -1.92
C MET A 149 7.12 -1.56 -1.79
N SER A 150 7.28 -2.04 -0.56
CA SER A 150 7.93 -3.33 -0.30
C SER A 150 7.01 -4.49 -0.68
N GLU A 151 7.58 -5.63 -1.07
CA GLU A 151 6.82 -6.86 -1.33
C GLU A 151 5.99 -7.28 -0.12
N ARG A 152 6.57 -7.18 1.07
CA ARG A 152 5.90 -7.43 2.35
C ARG A 152 5.93 -6.21 3.24
N SER A 153 4.84 -5.93 3.92
CA SER A 153 4.76 -4.88 4.94
C SER A 153 3.60 -5.12 5.88
N GLU A 154 3.61 -4.48 7.03
CA GLU A 154 2.43 -4.36 7.88
C GLU A 154 1.68 -3.06 7.58
N VAL A 155 0.36 -3.13 7.42
CA VAL A 155 -0.51 -1.98 7.17
C VAL A 155 -1.74 -2.10 8.06
N GLU A 156 -1.93 -1.17 8.99
CA GLU A 156 -3.06 -1.17 9.94
C GLU A 156 -3.27 -2.53 10.64
N GLY A 157 -2.18 -3.22 10.99
CA GLY A 157 -2.18 -4.54 11.61
C GLY A 157 -2.35 -5.72 10.63
N ALA A 158 -2.58 -5.49 9.34
CA ALA A 158 -2.60 -6.55 8.33
C ALA A 158 -1.18 -6.88 7.85
N ARG A 159 -0.81 -8.16 7.85
CA ARG A 159 0.43 -8.64 7.20
C ARG A 159 0.18 -8.71 5.69
N VAL A 160 0.63 -7.70 4.97
CA VAL A 160 0.36 -7.51 3.53
C VAL A 160 1.50 -8.06 2.70
N VAL A 161 1.16 -8.81 1.64
CA VAL A 161 2.07 -9.24 0.58
C VAL A 161 1.56 -8.76 -0.79
N ARG A 162 2.49 -8.43 -1.71
CA ARG A 162 2.20 -7.86 -3.03
C ARG A 162 2.84 -8.68 -4.14
N PRO A 163 2.22 -9.80 -4.53
CA PRO A 163 2.83 -10.71 -5.51
C PRO A 163 2.97 -10.12 -6.92
N LEU A 164 2.20 -9.08 -7.24
CA LEU A 164 2.14 -8.51 -8.59
C LEU A 164 2.95 -7.21 -8.76
N LEU A 165 3.85 -6.85 -7.81
CA LEU A 165 4.64 -5.62 -7.90
C LEU A 165 5.54 -5.52 -9.14
N GLY A 166 5.95 -6.64 -9.72
CA GLY A 166 6.69 -6.70 -10.98
C GLY A 166 5.82 -6.96 -12.21
N VAL A 167 4.51 -7.11 -12.06
CA VAL A 167 3.56 -7.43 -13.14
C VAL A 167 2.89 -6.14 -13.62
N ARG A 168 2.73 -5.99 -14.92
CA ARG A 168 2.08 -4.83 -15.53
C ARG A 168 0.55 -4.89 -15.36
N ARG A 169 -0.08 -3.74 -15.24
CA ARG A 169 -1.55 -3.65 -15.24
C ARG A 169 -2.15 -4.18 -16.54
N ALA A 170 -1.48 -4.01 -17.68
CA ALA A 170 -1.88 -4.61 -18.93
C ALA A 170 -1.94 -6.15 -18.85
N ASP A 171 -1.07 -6.78 -18.03
CA ASP A 171 -1.11 -8.24 -17.83
C ASP A 171 -2.28 -8.67 -16.95
N THR A 172 -2.64 -7.88 -15.94
CA THR A 172 -3.82 -8.17 -15.10
C THR A 172 -5.12 -8.00 -15.88
N GLU A 173 -5.23 -6.96 -16.68
CA GLU A 173 -6.37 -6.72 -17.58
C GLU A 173 -6.46 -7.83 -18.67
N GLY A 174 -5.33 -8.16 -19.30
CA GLY A 174 -5.22 -9.26 -20.25
C GLY A 174 -5.58 -10.61 -19.64
N THR A 175 -5.16 -10.86 -18.38
CA THR A 175 -5.56 -12.07 -17.63
C THR A 175 -7.08 -12.17 -17.52
N CYS A 176 -7.75 -11.09 -17.15
CA CYS A 176 -9.21 -11.10 -17.04
C CYS A 176 -9.88 -11.39 -18.38
N ALA A 177 -9.36 -10.83 -19.48
CA ALA A 177 -9.84 -11.09 -20.83
C ALA A 177 -9.61 -12.54 -21.24
N GLU A 178 -8.41 -13.10 -21.04
CA GLU A 178 -8.05 -14.49 -21.35
C GLU A 178 -8.90 -15.52 -20.57
N LEU A 179 -9.32 -15.17 -19.34
CA LEU A 179 -10.11 -16.03 -18.46
C LEU A 179 -11.62 -15.77 -18.55
N GLY A 180 -12.06 -14.73 -19.28
CA GLY A 180 -13.47 -14.34 -19.39
C GLY A 180 -14.06 -13.85 -18.06
N LEU A 181 -13.25 -13.20 -17.21
CA LEU A 181 -13.70 -12.69 -15.90
C LEU A 181 -14.48 -11.38 -16.05
N SER A 182 -15.55 -11.22 -15.29
CA SER A 182 -16.36 -10.01 -15.26
C SER A 182 -15.74 -8.95 -14.37
N VAL A 183 -15.02 -8.00 -14.98
CA VAL A 183 -14.30 -6.93 -14.27
C VAL A 183 -15.27 -5.80 -13.92
N TRP A 184 -15.28 -5.38 -12.66
CA TRP A 184 -15.93 -4.15 -12.25
C TRP A 184 -15.04 -2.94 -12.55
N GLN A 185 -15.59 -1.99 -13.30
CA GLN A 185 -14.94 -0.73 -13.59
C GLN A 185 -15.43 0.35 -12.62
N ASP A 186 -14.59 0.70 -11.65
CA ASP A 186 -14.90 1.79 -10.74
C ASP A 186 -14.84 3.12 -11.50
N PRO A 187 -15.94 3.92 -11.51
CA PRO A 187 -15.96 5.23 -12.15
C PRO A 187 -14.85 6.19 -11.66
N GLN A 188 -14.42 6.06 -10.41
CA GLN A 188 -13.34 6.87 -9.85
C GLN A 188 -11.99 6.63 -10.54
N ASN A 189 -11.77 5.47 -11.16
CA ASN A 189 -10.55 5.17 -11.93
C ASN A 189 -10.44 6.00 -13.23
N ALA A 190 -11.49 6.71 -13.60
CA ALA A 190 -11.51 7.60 -14.77
C ALA A 190 -11.30 9.08 -14.41
N ASP A 191 -11.47 9.46 -13.15
CA ASP A 191 -11.43 10.86 -12.70
C ASP A 191 -9.99 11.35 -12.44
N THR A 192 -9.51 12.24 -13.31
CA THR A 192 -8.17 12.84 -13.21
C THR A 192 -8.00 13.86 -12.08
N ASN A 193 -9.06 14.20 -11.34
CA ASN A 193 -8.92 14.95 -10.09
C ASN A 193 -8.18 14.14 -9.03
N PHE A 194 -8.19 12.82 -9.12
CA PHE A 194 -7.34 11.96 -8.29
C PHE A 194 -5.91 11.93 -8.82
N ARG A 195 -4.96 12.33 -7.99
CA ARG A 195 -3.52 12.45 -8.37
C ARG A 195 -2.95 11.19 -9.01
N ARG A 196 -3.32 9.99 -8.53
CA ARG A 196 -2.86 8.73 -9.12
C ARG A 196 -3.40 8.52 -10.52
N VAL A 197 -4.66 8.88 -10.75
CA VAL A 197 -5.30 8.77 -12.07
C VAL A 197 -4.67 9.77 -13.05
N ALA A 198 -4.42 11.01 -12.61
CA ALA A 198 -3.71 12.01 -13.42
C ALA A 198 -2.30 11.52 -13.83
N LEU A 199 -1.51 10.98 -12.87
CA LEU A 199 -0.18 10.43 -13.19
C LEU A 199 -0.28 9.31 -14.23
N ARG A 200 -1.21 8.39 -14.07
CA ARG A 200 -1.41 7.24 -14.96
C ARG A 200 -1.82 7.66 -16.37
N ARG A 201 -2.74 8.60 -16.48
CA ARG A 201 -3.36 8.97 -17.77
C ARG A 201 -2.62 10.07 -18.50
N GLU A 202 -1.92 10.93 -17.78
CA GLU A 202 -1.33 12.12 -18.38
C GLU A 202 0.20 12.12 -18.30
N VAL A 203 0.79 11.88 -17.13
CA VAL A 203 2.23 12.06 -16.91
C VAL A 203 3.04 10.86 -17.41
N ILE A 204 2.69 9.63 -17.01
CA ILE A 204 3.44 8.42 -17.40
C ILE A 204 3.45 8.24 -18.93
N PRO A 205 2.35 8.44 -19.67
CA PRO A 205 2.37 8.39 -21.13
C PRO A 205 3.28 9.45 -21.76
N GLN A 206 3.38 10.66 -21.16
CA GLN A 206 4.31 11.69 -21.62
C GLN A 206 5.77 11.28 -21.40
N LEU A 207 6.09 10.74 -20.21
CA LEU A 207 7.41 10.21 -19.91
C LEU A 207 7.80 9.09 -20.90
N SER A 208 6.88 8.17 -21.18
CA SER A 208 7.09 7.09 -22.14
C SER A 208 7.39 7.61 -23.54
N ARG A 209 6.71 8.66 -23.98
CA ARG A 209 6.97 9.33 -25.26
C ARG A 209 8.35 10.00 -25.28
N ILE A 210 8.74 10.67 -24.19
CA ILE A 210 10.04 11.38 -24.11
C ILE A 210 11.20 10.40 -24.21
N ILE A 211 11.11 9.23 -23.54
CA ILE A 211 12.18 8.21 -23.57
C ILE A 211 12.11 7.29 -24.80
N GLY A 212 11.08 7.41 -25.66
CA GLY A 212 10.88 6.56 -26.83
C GLY A 212 10.52 5.11 -26.50
N GLY A 213 9.93 4.84 -25.32
CA GLY A 213 9.56 3.50 -24.85
C GLY A 213 8.67 3.55 -23.61
N ASP A 214 8.36 2.39 -23.04
CA ASP A 214 7.54 2.31 -21.81
C ASP A 214 8.33 2.75 -20.58
N ALA A 215 7.90 3.82 -19.91
CA ALA A 215 8.54 4.37 -18.72
C ALA A 215 8.27 3.55 -17.45
N VAL A 216 7.18 2.76 -17.42
CA VAL A 216 6.75 2.06 -16.20
C VAL A 216 7.80 1.07 -15.68
N PRO A 217 8.43 0.22 -16.49
CA PRO A 217 9.42 -0.73 -15.98
C PRO A 217 10.58 -0.04 -15.25
N ALA A 218 11.13 1.03 -15.80
CA ALA A 218 12.24 1.78 -15.20
C ALA A 218 11.81 2.48 -13.89
N LEU A 219 10.63 3.09 -13.89
CA LEU A 219 10.08 3.74 -12.69
C LEU A 219 9.76 2.71 -11.59
N ALA A 220 9.20 1.57 -11.95
CA ALA A 220 8.89 0.50 -11.01
C ALA A 220 10.16 -0.12 -10.41
N GLN A 221 11.21 -0.31 -11.22
CA GLN A 221 12.51 -0.77 -10.73
C GLN A 221 13.12 0.23 -9.75
N ALA A 222 13.15 1.52 -10.08
CA ALA A 222 13.65 2.55 -9.18
C ALA A 222 12.85 2.63 -7.86
N ALA A 223 11.54 2.39 -7.90
CA ALA A 223 10.71 2.29 -6.69
C ALA A 223 11.08 1.08 -5.85
N THR A 224 11.33 -0.07 -6.50
CA THR A 224 11.74 -1.30 -5.82
C THR A 224 13.09 -1.13 -5.14
N ASP A 225 14.07 -0.56 -5.84
CA ASP A 225 15.40 -0.27 -5.29
C ASP A 225 15.30 0.67 -4.08
N ALA A 226 14.49 1.73 -4.18
CA ALA A 226 14.24 2.64 -3.06
C ALA A 226 13.62 1.93 -1.84
N ALA A 227 12.72 0.98 -2.06
CA ALA A 227 12.13 0.19 -0.96
C ALA A 227 13.15 -0.74 -0.30
N LEU A 228 14.05 -1.34 -1.08
CA LEU A 228 15.15 -2.17 -0.59
C LEU A 228 16.16 -1.34 0.20
N ASP A 229 16.53 -0.16 -0.29
CA ASP A 229 17.41 0.78 0.40
C ASP A 229 16.79 1.24 1.74
N ASP A 230 15.50 1.54 1.75
CA ASP A 230 14.80 1.90 2.98
C ASP A 230 14.79 0.75 3.99
N ALA A 231 14.60 -0.49 3.54
CA ALA A 231 14.66 -1.67 4.41
C ALA A 231 16.08 -1.92 4.94
N ALA A 232 17.11 -1.79 4.10
CA ALA A 232 18.53 -1.95 4.49
C ALA A 232 18.99 -0.87 5.49
N LEU A 233 18.43 0.33 5.37
CA LEU A 233 18.71 1.47 6.25
C LEU A 233 17.74 1.55 7.44
N TYR A 234 16.92 0.52 7.64
CA TYR A 234 16.02 0.50 8.80
C TYR A 234 16.78 0.76 10.10
N THR A 235 16.28 1.68 10.90
CA THR A 235 16.84 2.03 12.17
C THR A 235 15.70 2.07 13.19
N PRO A 236 15.76 1.25 14.26
CA PRO A 236 14.74 1.26 15.30
C PRO A 236 14.51 2.67 15.85
N PRO A 237 13.28 3.01 16.26
CA PRO A 237 13.01 4.28 16.89
C PRO A 237 13.79 4.39 18.20
N THR A 238 14.42 5.55 18.43
CA THR A 238 15.07 5.89 19.69
C THR A 238 14.82 7.36 19.99
N THR A 239 14.75 7.70 21.26
CA THR A 239 14.65 9.09 21.74
C THR A 239 15.96 9.60 22.33
N ASP A 240 16.97 8.74 22.50
CA ASP A 240 18.26 9.11 23.07
C ASP A 240 19.02 10.05 22.13
N CYS A 241 19.25 11.30 22.57
CA CYS A 241 19.89 12.31 21.75
C CYS A 241 21.37 12.04 21.50
N ALA A 242 22.07 11.33 22.39
CA ALA A 242 23.48 11.00 22.20
C ALA A 242 23.60 9.88 21.15
N GLU A 243 22.76 8.86 21.24
CA GLU A 243 22.68 7.81 20.23
C GLU A 243 22.32 8.39 18.85
N LEU A 244 21.28 9.23 18.78
CA LEU A 244 20.87 9.89 17.55
C LEU A 244 21.95 10.79 16.96
N ALA A 245 22.69 11.53 17.79
CA ALA A 245 23.77 12.41 17.34
C ALA A 245 24.95 11.61 16.71
N ALA A 246 25.24 10.42 17.25
CA ALA A 246 26.29 9.53 16.76
C ALA A 246 25.94 8.83 15.44
N MET A 247 24.67 8.75 15.09
CA MET A 247 24.23 8.11 13.83
C MET A 247 24.57 8.96 12.61
N ALA A 248 24.89 8.31 11.48
CA ALA A 248 24.89 8.97 10.17
C ALA A 248 23.51 9.58 9.87
N GLU A 249 23.46 10.73 9.20
CA GLU A 249 22.23 11.50 8.95
C GLU A 249 21.08 10.65 8.38
N PRO A 250 21.27 9.80 7.36
CA PRO A 250 20.17 9.00 6.80
C PRO A 250 19.53 8.06 7.83
N ARG A 251 20.32 7.45 8.71
CA ARG A 251 19.83 6.55 9.78
C ARG A 251 19.15 7.33 10.89
N ARG A 252 19.77 8.42 11.36
CA ARG A 252 19.18 9.32 12.36
C ARG A 252 17.79 9.82 11.93
N ARG A 253 17.66 10.25 10.67
CA ARG A 253 16.37 10.71 10.13
C ARG A 253 15.32 9.62 10.14
N ARG A 254 15.68 8.36 9.83
CA ARG A 254 14.76 7.23 9.88
C ARG A 254 14.34 6.88 11.30
N ALA A 255 15.26 6.87 12.24
CA ALA A 255 14.96 6.63 13.66
C ALA A 255 14.00 7.68 14.22
N ILE A 256 14.24 8.98 13.96
CA ILE A 256 13.36 10.07 14.36
C ILE A 256 12.00 9.94 13.67
N ALA A 257 11.96 9.68 12.38
CA ALA A 257 10.70 9.52 11.65
C ALA A 257 9.88 8.34 12.18
N ALA A 258 10.52 7.20 12.46
CA ALA A 258 9.87 6.02 13.03
C ALA A 258 9.28 6.32 14.43
N TRP A 259 10.02 7.04 15.27
CA TRP A 259 9.54 7.47 16.58
C TRP A 259 8.35 8.45 16.44
N LEU A 260 8.44 9.47 15.57
CA LEU A 260 7.33 10.40 15.35
C LEU A 260 6.06 9.70 14.87
N VAL A 261 6.19 8.69 14.00
CA VAL A 261 5.05 7.85 13.55
C VAL A 261 4.43 7.09 14.73
N SER A 262 5.24 6.47 15.58
CA SER A 262 4.73 5.73 16.75
C SER A 262 3.97 6.63 17.74
N GLU A 263 4.38 7.90 17.85
CA GLU A 263 3.70 8.91 18.66
C GLU A 263 2.46 9.53 17.96
N GLY A 264 2.17 9.16 16.72
CA GLY A 264 1.04 9.70 15.96
C GLY A 264 1.27 11.13 15.47
N VAL A 265 2.50 11.47 15.14
CA VAL A 265 2.91 12.77 14.60
C VAL A 265 3.05 12.69 13.07
N GLU A 266 2.62 13.75 12.37
CA GLU A 266 2.82 13.90 10.94
C GLU A 266 4.30 14.06 10.60
N VAL A 267 4.84 13.17 9.76
CA VAL A 267 6.25 13.16 9.39
C VAL A 267 6.48 14.00 8.14
N THR A 268 7.17 15.14 8.31
CA THR A 268 7.65 15.99 7.22
C THR A 268 9.18 16.02 7.20
N ARG A 269 9.77 16.23 6.01
CA ARG A 269 11.24 16.34 5.87
C ARG A 269 11.81 17.44 6.75
N ARG A 270 11.15 18.60 6.80
CA ARG A 270 11.54 19.75 7.63
C ARG A 270 11.42 19.41 9.12
N GLY A 271 10.27 18.86 9.57
CA GLY A 271 10.05 18.51 10.98
C GLY A 271 11.09 17.52 11.49
N VAL A 272 11.38 16.44 10.74
CA VAL A 272 12.44 15.47 11.10
C VAL A 272 13.81 16.15 11.17
N GLY A 273 14.13 17.05 10.23
CA GLY A 273 15.39 17.80 10.24
C GLY A 273 15.52 18.72 11.46
N ASP A 274 14.45 19.44 11.80
CA ASP A 274 14.44 20.37 12.93
C ASP A 274 14.50 19.62 14.28
N VAL A 275 13.76 18.50 14.41
CA VAL A 275 13.89 17.60 15.58
C VAL A 275 15.30 17.03 15.68
N GLY A 276 15.92 16.66 14.54
CA GLY A 276 17.32 16.18 14.51
C GLY A 276 18.33 17.18 15.06
N LYS A 277 18.11 18.49 14.87
CA LYS A 277 18.96 19.57 15.43
C LYS A 277 18.92 19.62 16.95
N LEU A 278 17.80 19.19 17.58
CA LEU A 278 17.76 19.06 19.05
C LEU A 278 18.80 18.05 19.59
N CYS A 279 19.21 17.10 18.74
CA CYS A 279 20.22 16.11 19.12
C CYS A 279 21.64 16.55 18.71
N THR A 280 21.82 17.12 17.50
CA THR A 280 23.14 17.39 16.91
C THR A 280 23.66 18.80 17.15
N HIS A 281 22.79 19.77 17.37
CA HIS A 281 23.13 21.19 17.56
C HIS A 281 22.42 21.76 18.79
N TRP A 282 22.48 21.03 19.91
CA TRP A 282 21.83 21.45 21.14
C TRP A 282 22.58 22.62 21.79
N HIS A 283 21.87 23.71 22.06
CA HIS A 283 22.36 24.89 22.76
C HIS A 283 21.30 25.47 23.74
N GLY A 284 20.30 24.64 24.14
CA GLY A 284 19.23 25.10 25.02
C GLY A 284 18.02 25.69 24.28
N GLN A 285 17.92 25.49 22.94
CA GLN A 285 16.80 25.96 22.15
C GLN A 285 15.47 25.34 22.59
N GLY A 286 14.38 26.10 22.37
CA GLY A 286 13.02 25.69 22.67
C GLY A 286 12.53 24.49 21.83
N PRO A 287 11.31 24.02 22.08
CA PRO A 287 10.75 22.88 21.38
C PRO A 287 10.48 23.15 19.90
N VAL A 288 10.43 22.08 19.12
CA VAL A 288 10.09 22.08 17.70
C VAL A 288 8.61 21.77 17.53
N ALA A 289 7.88 22.68 16.88
CA ALA A 289 6.47 22.46 16.58
C ALA A 289 6.29 21.40 15.50
N VAL A 290 5.39 20.44 15.77
CA VAL A 290 4.99 19.37 14.85
C VAL A 290 3.45 19.29 14.82
N ARG A 291 2.90 18.49 13.90
CA ARG A 291 1.45 18.33 13.76
C ARG A 291 1.02 16.92 14.15
N SER A 292 -0.14 16.79 14.76
CA SER A 292 -0.76 15.50 15.00
C SER A 292 -1.21 14.87 13.68
N ALA A 293 -0.92 13.59 13.50
CA ALA A 293 -1.49 12.79 12.42
C ALA A 293 -2.89 12.25 12.76
N ARG A 294 -3.25 12.26 14.06
CA ARG A 294 -4.52 11.72 14.56
C ARG A 294 -5.64 12.75 14.60
N GLN A 295 -5.29 14.04 14.80
CA GLN A 295 -6.26 15.14 14.89
C GLN A 295 -5.83 16.28 13.98
N VAL A 296 -6.66 16.62 13.00
CA VAL A 296 -6.42 17.73 12.07
C VAL A 296 -6.37 19.06 12.85
N GLY A 297 -5.29 19.82 12.64
CA GLY A 297 -5.11 21.12 13.27
C GLY A 297 -4.50 21.10 14.67
N GLN A 298 -4.34 19.93 15.32
CA GLN A 298 -3.69 19.85 16.62
C GLN A 298 -2.17 20.06 16.46
N ARG A 299 -1.67 21.07 17.16
CA ARG A 299 -0.23 21.36 17.30
C ARG A 299 0.34 20.56 18.45
N LEU A 300 1.46 19.92 18.21
CA LEU A 300 2.27 19.21 19.18
C LEU A 300 3.68 19.82 19.16
N GLU A 301 4.47 19.54 20.17
CA GLU A 301 5.85 20.02 20.26
C GLU A 301 6.79 18.89 20.64
N VAL A 302 7.98 18.88 20.06
CA VAL A 302 9.07 17.97 20.43
C VAL A 302 10.14 18.77 21.15
N ALA A 303 10.46 18.39 22.36
CA ALA A 303 11.54 18.98 23.17
C ALA A 303 12.64 17.98 23.49
N ARG A 304 13.85 18.48 23.81
CA ARG A 304 14.89 17.69 24.45
C ARG A 304 14.82 17.87 25.95
N ILE A 305 14.54 16.80 26.67
CA ILE A 305 14.43 16.77 28.15
C ILE A 305 15.31 15.65 28.67
N GLY A 306 16.24 15.97 29.57
CA GLY A 306 17.12 14.96 30.17
C GLY A 306 17.96 14.16 29.17
N GLY A 307 18.34 14.77 28.03
CA GLY A 307 19.10 14.08 26.98
C GLY A 307 18.26 13.22 26.03
N LYS A 308 16.93 13.23 26.17
CA LYS A 308 16.00 12.47 25.33
C LYS A 308 15.01 13.39 24.61
N LEU A 309 14.51 12.94 23.45
CA LEU A 309 13.38 13.57 22.76
C LEU A 309 12.08 13.21 23.51
N ALA A 310 11.23 14.18 23.74
CA ALA A 310 9.92 14.01 24.37
C ALA A 310 8.86 14.77 23.56
N LEU A 311 7.69 14.14 23.37
CA LEU A 311 6.53 14.78 22.76
C LEU A 311 5.73 15.49 23.85
N LEU A 312 5.41 16.74 23.61
CA LEU A 312 4.62 17.60 24.51
C LEU A 312 3.29 17.94 23.83
N SER A 313 2.22 18.02 24.62
CA SER A 313 0.95 18.60 24.16
C SER A 313 1.18 20.09 23.94
N GLY A 314 1.01 20.59 22.73
CA GLY A 314 1.06 22.02 22.45
C GLY A 314 -0.10 22.73 23.17
N HIS A 315 0.19 23.88 23.78
CA HIS A 315 -0.81 24.78 24.34
C HIS A 315 -1.53 25.56 23.24
#